data_00428d5a65f193d8473195d2843a065a
#
_entry.id   00428d5a65f193d8473195d2843a065a
#
_cell.length_a   1.000
_cell.length_b   1.000
_cell.length_c   1.000
_cell.angle_alpha   90.00
_cell.angle_beta   90.00
_cell.angle_gamma   90.00
#
_symmetry.space_group_name_H-M   'P 1'
#
loop_
_entity.id
_entity.type
_entity.pdbx_description
1 polymer ?
#
loop_
_entity_poly.entity_id
_entity_poly.type
_entity_poly.pdbx_seq_one_letter_code
_entity_poly.pdbx_strand_id
1 'polypeptide(L)'
;MISLLRYSPLTKRALAEAAGCSTRDVELAIHQARLDGFPVISDSDGYRLSNDPIEVRACADRLMARLVNQAKTVRSLRRTARRMAAAQIELPWSVAA
;
A
#
# COMPACT_ATOMS: atom_id res chain seq x y z
N MET A 1 6.79 -17.35 5.21
CA MET A 1 5.54 -16.58 5.03
C MET A 1 4.92 -16.79 3.65
N ILE A 2 5.68 -16.60 2.59
CA ILE A 2 5.14 -16.74 1.21
C ILE A 2 4.64 -18.14 0.90
N SER A 3 5.27 -19.16 1.46
CA SER A 3 4.84 -20.55 1.30
C SER A 3 3.40 -20.79 1.79
N LEU A 4 2.91 -20.00 2.72
CA LEU A 4 1.53 -20.08 3.22
C LEU A 4 0.51 -19.72 2.15
N LEU A 5 0.89 -18.93 1.16
CA LEU A 5 0.00 -18.49 0.08
C LEU A 5 -0.17 -19.52 -1.04
N ARG A 6 0.56 -20.64 -1.01
CA ARG A 6 0.48 -21.67 -2.03
C ARG A 6 -0.88 -22.34 -2.09
N TYR A 7 -1.54 -22.47 -0.95
CA TYR A 7 -2.71 -23.33 -0.82
C TYR A 7 -4.02 -22.57 -0.80
N SER A 8 -4.01 -21.32 -0.32
CA SER A 8 -5.23 -20.52 -0.28
C SER A 8 -4.88 -19.04 -0.12
N PRO A 9 -5.78 -18.13 -0.53
CA PRO A 9 -5.64 -16.71 -0.22
C PRO A 9 -5.68 -16.51 1.29
N LEU A 10 -4.87 -15.58 1.79
CA LEU A 10 -4.85 -15.19 3.20
C LEU A 10 -4.87 -13.68 3.32
N THR A 11 -5.71 -13.20 4.22
CA THR A 11 -5.71 -11.77 4.56
C THR A 11 -4.41 -11.40 5.26
N LYS A 12 -4.10 -10.12 5.27
CA LYS A 12 -2.94 -9.60 5.99
C LYS A 12 -2.95 -10.06 7.46
N ARG A 13 -4.12 -9.98 8.10
CA ARG A 13 -4.29 -10.39 9.50
C ARG A 13 -4.07 -11.88 9.69
N ALA A 14 -4.63 -12.72 8.81
CA ALA A 14 -4.45 -14.16 8.89
C ALA A 14 -2.99 -14.56 8.68
N LEU A 15 -2.28 -13.90 7.76
CA LEU A 15 -0.85 -14.11 7.56
C LEU A 15 -0.04 -13.73 8.79
N ALA A 16 -0.36 -12.60 9.41
CA ALA A 16 0.31 -12.14 10.62
C ALA A 16 0.13 -13.15 11.75
N GLU A 17 -1.07 -13.65 11.95
CA GLU A 17 -1.37 -14.66 12.97
C GLU A 17 -0.61 -15.98 12.69
N ALA A 18 -0.67 -16.45 11.45
CA ALA A 18 0.00 -17.71 11.07
C ALA A 18 1.52 -17.62 11.17
N ALA A 19 2.10 -16.47 10.88
CA ALA A 19 3.55 -16.25 10.93
C ALA A 19 4.05 -15.79 12.30
N GLY A 20 3.15 -15.43 13.22
CA GLY A 20 3.53 -14.94 14.54
C GLY A 20 4.18 -13.56 14.51
N CYS A 21 3.73 -12.68 13.63
CA CYS A 21 4.30 -11.34 13.47
C CYS A 21 3.19 -10.28 13.33
N SER A 22 3.59 -9.02 13.20
CA SER A 22 2.65 -7.91 13.01
C SER A 22 2.15 -7.82 11.56
N THR A 23 1.04 -7.09 11.35
CA THR A 23 0.57 -6.81 10.00
C THR A 23 1.55 -5.96 9.20
N ARG A 24 2.31 -5.09 9.88
CA ARG A 24 3.37 -4.31 9.23
C ARG A 24 4.49 -5.22 8.73
N ASP A 25 4.87 -6.23 9.50
CA ASP A 25 5.87 -7.21 9.07
C ASP A 25 5.38 -7.98 7.84
N VAL A 26 4.09 -8.29 7.77
CA VAL A 26 3.48 -8.91 6.59
C VAL A 26 3.62 -7.99 5.37
N GLU A 27 3.28 -6.70 5.51
CA GLU A 27 3.40 -5.74 4.41
C GLU A 27 4.83 -5.67 3.88
N LEU A 28 5.81 -5.62 4.78
CA LEU A 28 7.23 -5.58 4.41
C LEU A 28 7.66 -6.87 3.72
N ALA A 29 7.22 -8.02 4.22
CA ALA A 29 7.53 -9.31 3.62
C ALA A 29 6.93 -9.47 2.22
N ILE A 30 5.69 -9.02 2.02
CA ILE A 30 5.04 -9.04 0.72
C ILE A 30 5.76 -8.11 -0.26
N HIS A 31 6.13 -6.91 0.19
CA HIS A 31 6.90 -5.97 -0.61
C HIS A 31 8.22 -6.59 -1.08
N GLN A 32 8.97 -7.19 -0.16
CA GLN A 32 10.24 -7.83 -0.47
C GLN A 32 10.06 -9.01 -1.41
N ALA A 33 9.04 -9.83 -1.19
CA ALA A 33 8.74 -10.96 -2.05
C ALA A 33 8.46 -10.54 -3.49
N ARG A 34 7.70 -9.44 -3.67
CA ARG A 34 7.44 -8.88 -4.99
C ARG A 34 8.72 -8.38 -5.67
N LEU A 35 9.61 -7.75 -4.93
CA LEU A 35 10.91 -7.31 -5.45
C LEU A 35 11.78 -8.50 -5.85
N ASP A 36 11.65 -9.61 -5.14
CA ASP A 36 12.39 -10.85 -5.44
C ASP A 36 11.78 -11.64 -6.60
N GLY A 37 10.68 -11.16 -7.18
CA GLY A 37 10.07 -11.77 -8.36
C GLY A 37 8.93 -12.75 -8.06
N PHE A 38 8.47 -12.85 -6.82
CA PHE A 38 7.30 -13.67 -6.51
C PHE A 38 6.01 -12.97 -6.95
N PRO A 39 5.13 -13.65 -7.69
CA PRO A 39 3.90 -13.05 -8.21
C PRO A 39 2.80 -13.01 -7.14
N VAL A 40 3.03 -12.23 -6.10
CA VAL A 40 2.06 -12.04 -5.02
C VAL A 40 1.09 -10.95 -5.43
N ILE A 41 -0.18 -11.32 -5.60
CA ILE A 41 -1.25 -10.37 -5.89
C ILE A 41 -2.12 -10.15 -4.65
N SER A 42 -2.81 -9.03 -4.64
CA SER A 42 -3.78 -8.70 -3.60
C SER A 42 -5.13 -8.42 -4.25
N ASP A 43 -6.18 -8.94 -3.64
CA ASP A 43 -7.56 -8.70 -4.07
C ASP A 43 -8.47 -8.66 -2.83
N SER A 44 -9.79 -8.75 -3.03
CA SER A 44 -10.76 -8.71 -1.93
C SER A 44 -10.62 -9.87 -0.94
N ASP A 45 -10.01 -10.97 -1.36
CA ASP A 45 -9.82 -12.17 -0.51
C ASP A 45 -8.49 -12.14 0.26
N GLY A 46 -7.65 -11.14 -0.01
CA GLY A 46 -6.34 -11.00 0.61
C GLY A 46 -5.20 -11.20 -0.37
N TYR A 47 -4.09 -11.73 0.12
CA TYR A 47 -2.91 -12.02 -0.70
C TYR A 47 -2.96 -13.44 -1.21
N ARG A 48 -2.48 -13.65 -2.42
CA ARG A 48 -2.27 -14.99 -2.98
C ARG A 48 -1.17 -14.97 -4.02
N LEU A 49 -0.61 -16.13 -4.30
CA LEU A 49 0.30 -16.30 -5.43
C LEU A 49 -0.53 -16.57 -6.69
N SER A 50 -0.15 -15.92 -7.78
CA SER A 50 -0.80 -16.12 -9.07
C SER A 50 0.20 -16.65 -10.09
N ASN A 51 -0.25 -17.54 -10.96
CA ASN A 51 0.52 -17.98 -12.12
C ASN A 51 -0.01 -17.39 -13.43
N ASP A 52 -0.92 -16.44 -13.35
CA ASP A 52 -1.52 -15.76 -14.50
C ASP A 52 -0.87 -14.38 -14.68
N PRO A 53 -0.08 -14.17 -15.74
CA PRO A 53 0.57 -12.88 -15.97
C PRO A 53 -0.41 -11.73 -16.14
N ILE A 54 -1.63 -11.99 -16.61
CA ILE A 54 -2.66 -10.95 -16.74
C ILE A 54 -3.10 -10.46 -15.36
N GLU A 55 -3.32 -11.36 -14.41
CA GLU A 55 -3.67 -10.99 -13.03
C GLU A 55 -2.54 -10.22 -12.34
N VAL A 56 -1.30 -10.66 -12.55
CA VAL A 56 -0.13 -9.99 -11.96
C VAL A 56 0.00 -8.58 -12.51
N ARG A 57 -0.17 -8.40 -13.81
CA ARG A 57 -0.13 -7.08 -14.44
C ARG A 57 -1.26 -6.18 -13.95
N ALA A 58 -2.47 -6.72 -13.84
CA ALA A 58 -3.61 -5.96 -13.33
C ALA A 58 -3.36 -5.49 -11.89
N CYS A 59 -2.75 -6.32 -11.06
CA CYS A 59 -2.34 -5.93 -9.71
C CYS A 59 -1.33 -4.77 -9.75
N ALA A 60 -0.33 -4.85 -10.61
CA ALA A 60 0.64 -3.77 -10.78
C ALA A 60 -0.03 -2.46 -11.20
N ASP A 61 -0.99 -2.53 -12.12
CA ASP A 61 -1.71 -1.34 -12.59
C ASP A 61 -2.54 -0.70 -11.46
N ARG A 62 -3.16 -1.51 -10.60
CA ARG A 62 -3.88 -0.98 -9.42
C ARG A 62 -2.94 -0.30 -8.44
N LEU A 63 -1.77 -0.87 -8.21
CA LEU A 63 -0.75 -0.27 -7.34
C LEU A 63 -0.25 1.06 -7.93
N MET A 64 -0.05 1.12 -9.24
CA MET A 64 0.36 2.35 -9.91
C MET A 64 -0.72 3.44 -9.79
N ALA A 65 -1.99 3.09 -9.98
CA ALA A 65 -3.10 4.03 -9.83
C ALA A 65 -3.15 4.62 -8.43
N ARG A 66 -2.94 3.79 -7.41
CA ARG A 66 -2.86 4.24 -6.01
C ARG A 66 -1.69 5.20 -5.80
N LEU A 67 -0.53 4.87 -6.35
CA LEU A 67 0.66 5.71 -6.26
C LEU A 67 0.43 7.07 -6.92
N VAL A 68 -0.18 7.10 -8.10
CA VAL A 68 -0.52 8.34 -8.81
C VAL A 68 -1.47 9.21 -7.99
N ASN A 69 -2.49 8.60 -7.38
CA ASN A 69 -3.42 9.33 -6.52
C ASN A 69 -2.73 9.94 -5.29
N GLN A 70 -1.82 9.18 -4.67
CA GLN A 70 -1.02 9.69 -3.56
C GLN A 70 -0.12 10.84 -3.99
N ALA A 71 0.48 10.76 -5.18
CA ALA A 71 1.32 11.84 -5.72
C ALA A 71 0.51 13.13 -5.93
N LYS A 72 -0.74 13.00 -6.38
CA LYS A 72 -1.64 14.17 -6.52
C LYS A 72 -1.91 14.83 -5.17
N THR A 73 -2.14 14.03 -4.14
CA THR A 73 -2.35 14.53 -2.77
C THR A 73 -1.11 15.27 -2.25
N VAL A 74 0.07 14.69 -2.44
CA VAL A 74 1.33 15.33 -2.04
C VAL A 74 1.50 16.67 -2.74
N ARG A 75 1.26 16.71 -4.04
CA ARG A 75 1.37 17.96 -4.83
C ARG A 75 0.42 19.02 -4.33
N SER A 76 -0.82 18.65 -4.02
CA SER A 76 -1.83 19.57 -3.50
C SER A 76 -1.42 20.13 -2.13
N LEU A 77 -0.94 19.26 -1.23
CA LEU A 77 -0.49 19.70 0.09
C LEU A 77 0.71 20.64 0.01
N ARG A 78 1.66 20.36 -0.86
CA ARG A 78 2.82 21.24 -1.07
C ARG A 78 2.39 22.61 -1.57
N ARG A 79 1.43 22.67 -2.50
CA ARG A 79 0.89 23.91 -3.00
C ARG A 79 0.19 24.70 -1.89
N THR A 80 -0.61 24.02 -1.08
CA THR A 80 -1.29 24.61 0.06
C THR A 80 -0.29 25.18 1.07
N ALA A 81 0.75 24.42 1.41
CA ALA A 81 1.80 24.86 2.32
C ALA A 81 2.49 26.13 1.81
N ARG A 82 2.79 26.21 0.52
CA ARG A 82 3.39 27.43 -0.08
C ARG A 82 2.47 28.63 0.04
N ARG A 83 1.16 28.45 -0.21
CA ARG A 83 0.18 29.55 -0.08
C ARG A 83 0.08 30.02 1.38
N MET A 84 0.04 29.08 2.31
CA MET A 84 -0.02 29.41 3.74
C MET A 84 1.23 30.17 4.18
N ALA A 85 2.41 29.76 3.77
CA ALA A 85 3.67 30.43 4.11
C ALA A 85 3.73 31.83 3.51
N ALA A 86 3.30 32.00 2.26
CA ALA A 86 3.35 33.31 1.56
C ALA A 86 2.33 34.28 2.10
N ALA A 87 1.12 33.81 2.45
CA ALA A 87 0.02 34.66 2.88
C ALA A 87 -0.17 34.67 4.39
N GLN A 88 0.54 33.84 5.14
CA GLN A 88 0.40 33.67 6.60
C GLN A 88 -1.06 33.43 6.99
N ILE A 89 -1.74 32.55 6.25
CA ILE A 89 -3.15 32.28 6.45
C ILE A 89 -3.35 31.53 7.77
N GLU A 90 -4.22 32.07 8.64
CA GLU A 90 -4.73 31.35 9.79
C GLU A 90 -5.92 30.49 9.35
N LEU A 91 -5.87 29.22 9.69
CA LEU A 91 -6.97 28.30 9.40
C LEU A 91 -8.01 28.35 10.51
N PRO A 92 -9.31 28.17 10.18
CA PRO A 92 -10.39 28.29 11.18
C PRO A 92 -10.24 27.34 12.37
N TRP A 93 -9.59 26.19 12.15
CA TRP A 93 -9.32 25.19 13.19
C TRP A 93 -7.94 25.35 13.80
N SER A 94 -7.17 26.33 13.36
CA SER A 94 -5.83 26.57 13.90
C SER A 94 -5.96 27.15 15.30
N VAL A 95 -5.47 26.43 16.27
CA VAL A 95 -5.36 26.96 17.62
C VAL A 95 -4.14 27.85 17.64
N ALA A 96 -4.32 29.11 17.95
CA ALA A 96 -3.21 29.99 18.19
C ALA A 96 -2.43 29.45 19.39
N ALA A 97 -1.32 28.83 19.11
CA ALA A 97 -0.48 28.24 20.16
C ALA A 97 0.45 29.30 20.74
#